data_ea8030d860c06039c3ec47b4cdc40e4b
#
_entry.id   ea8030d860c06039c3ec47b4cdc40e4b
#
_cell.length_a   1.000
_cell.length_b   1.000
_cell.length_c   1.000
_cell.angle_alpha   90.00
_cell.angle_beta   90.00
_cell.angle_gamma   90.00
#
_symmetry.space_group_name_H-M   'P 1'
#
loop_
_entity.id
_entity.type
_entity.pdbx_description
1 polymer ?
#
loop_
_entity_poly.entity_id
_entity_poly.type
_entity_poly.pdbx_seq_one_letter_code
_entity_poly.pdbx_strand_id
1 'polypeptide(L)'
;MKFIHVSDVHLGMTPDKGKPWSEIRAKEIEDTFDKILDIAEERKVDLLLVAGDLFHNAPGVTELDRLDSRLAKLTNTRTVIIAGDSDYIEKDSPSETYKFKSNTVILPVGEFSNAYFEDINTCVTGFSYGQEKYTEDFSEGIAPQMEGAANILLMYGGDEEHGAFDFRELADAGFDYIALGYLRKPKHMIKNKMAYPGSPEPLSHRDTGRHGFIYGQTIHGETRIKWESAACRSYINLGLEIKPEYSSMQIENVIAKQIDKMGRENIYRIILKGQKGRNVDTTFEKLLSEYMIYDVVDNTMFDYNKDSLMKDNEHNVLGRFIAELSDKDCLLYTSPSPRDA
;
A
#
# COMPACT_ATOMS: atom_id res chain seq x y z
N MET A 1 -14.81 -19.63 14.13
CA MET A 1 -14.62 -19.27 12.72
C MET A 1 -13.23 -18.65 12.54
N LYS A 2 -12.48 -19.08 11.53
CA LYS A 2 -11.19 -18.49 11.10
C LYS A 2 -11.42 -17.68 9.84
N PHE A 3 -10.74 -16.55 9.69
CA PHE A 3 -10.89 -15.73 8.48
C PHE A 3 -9.58 -15.13 8.01
N ILE A 4 -9.52 -14.81 6.73
CA ILE A 4 -8.53 -13.94 6.12
C ILE A 4 -9.23 -12.69 5.63
N HIS A 5 -8.61 -11.53 5.85
CA HIS A 5 -9.09 -10.24 5.38
C HIS A 5 -8.01 -9.60 4.51
N VAL A 6 -8.37 -9.32 3.26
CA VAL A 6 -7.55 -8.64 2.25
C VAL A 6 -8.31 -7.45 1.68
N SER A 7 -7.60 -6.44 1.19
CA SER A 7 -8.13 -5.33 0.38
C SER A 7 -7.06 -4.84 -0.58
N ASP A 8 -7.44 -4.01 -1.53
CA ASP A 8 -6.50 -3.30 -2.41
C ASP A 8 -5.50 -4.25 -3.10
N VAL A 9 -5.99 -5.39 -3.60
CA VAL A 9 -5.17 -6.40 -4.29
C VAL A 9 -4.74 -5.91 -5.67
N HIS A 10 -5.64 -5.24 -6.39
CA HIS A 10 -5.47 -4.67 -7.71
C HIS A 10 -4.97 -5.68 -8.76
N LEU A 11 -5.63 -6.85 -8.87
CA LEU A 11 -5.38 -7.81 -9.95
C LEU A 11 -5.43 -7.12 -11.31
N GLY A 12 -4.47 -7.41 -12.18
CA GLY A 12 -4.34 -6.80 -13.50
C GLY A 12 -3.57 -5.47 -13.51
N MET A 13 -3.14 -4.95 -12.36
CA MET A 13 -2.28 -3.77 -12.31
C MET A 13 -0.87 -4.08 -12.80
N THR A 14 -0.26 -3.11 -13.49
CA THR A 14 1.15 -3.16 -13.88
C THR A 14 1.89 -2.00 -13.19
N PRO A 15 2.47 -2.22 -11.99
CA PRO A 15 3.23 -1.21 -11.28
C PRO A 15 4.47 -0.77 -12.04
N ASP A 16 4.95 0.47 -11.78
CA ASP A 16 6.18 1.02 -12.35
C ASP A 16 6.24 0.96 -13.89
N LYS A 17 5.13 1.24 -14.55
CA LYS A 17 5.03 1.17 -16.02
C LYS A 17 6.21 1.89 -16.70
N GLY A 18 6.88 1.16 -17.58
CA GLY A 18 8.09 1.62 -18.28
C GLY A 18 9.41 1.30 -17.57
N LYS A 19 9.41 0.72 -16.39
CA LYS A 19 10.60 0.17 -15.74
C LYS A 19 10.85 -1.28 -16.17
N PRO A 20 12.11 -1.76 -16.19
CA PRO A 20 12.43 -3.13 -16.62
C PRO A 20 11.74 -4.25 -15.83
N TRP A 21 11.31 -3.97 -14.61
CA TRP A 21 10.65 -4.91 -13.70
C TRP A 21 9.13 -4.81 -13.68
N SER A 22 8.53 -3.95 -14.49
CA SER A 22 7.08 -3.72 -14.52
C SER A 22 6.25 -4.99 -14.68
N GLU A 23 6.63 -5.85 -15.64
CA GLU A 23 5.92 -7.12 -15.88
C GLU A 23 6.10 -8.11 -14.74
N ILE A 24 7.30 -8.12 -14.12
CA ILE A 24 7.56 -8.93 -12.92
C ILE A 24 6.64 -8.49 -11.79
N ARG A 25 6.48 -7.17 -11.59
CA ARG A 25 5.60 -6.61 -10.56
C ARG A 25 4.13 -6.97 -10.79
N ALA A 26 3.66 -6.92 -12.04
CA ALA A 26 2.30 -7.35 -12.38
C ALA A 26 2.07 -8.82 -12.00
N LYS A 27 3.04 -9.68 -12.32
CA LYS A 27 2.96 -11.10 -11.95
C LYS A 27 3.01 -11.32 -10.43
N GLU A 28 3.80 -10.57 -9.69
CA GLU A 28 3.91 -10.70 -8.23
C GLU A 28 2.60 -10.38 -7.50
N ILE A 29 1.79 -9.44 -8.01
CA ILE A 29 0.44 -9.20 -7.48
C ILE A 29 -0.42 -10.45 -7.58
N GLU A 30 -0.39 -11.11 -8.75
CA GLU A 30 -1.12 -12.36 -9.00
C GLU A 30 -0.60 -13.51 -8.10
N ASP A 31 0.73 -13.70 -8.06
CA ASP A 31 1.38 -14.75 -7.29
C ASP A 31 1.17 -14.56 -5.76
N THR A 32 1.15 -13.33 -5.28
CA THR A 32 0.88 -13.03 -3.86
C THR A 32 -0.57 -13.30 -3.49
N PHE A 33 -1.51 -12.98 -4.37
CA PHE A 33 -2.91 -13.34 -4.14
C PHE A 33 -3.09 -14.86 -4.12
N ASP A 34 -2.50 -15.60 -5.07
CA ASP A 34 -2.52 -17.07 -5.07
C ASP A 34 -1.90 -17.65 -3.79
N LYS A 35 -0.78 -17.13 -3.33
CA LYS A 35 -0.16 -17.50 -2.05
C LYS A 35 -1.09 -17.30 -0.85
N ILE A 36 -1.88 -16.23 -0.84
CA ILE A 36 -2.87 -16.01 0.23
C ILE A 36 -3.99 -17.04 0.16
N LEU A 37 -4.45 -17.41 -1.05
CA LEU A 37 -5.43 -18.48 -1.22
C LEU A 37 -4.86 -19.84 -0.76
N ASP A 38 -3.62 -20.15 -1.10
CA ASP A 38 -2.94 -21.37 -0.63
C ASP A 38 -2.85 -21.43 0.90
N ILE A 39 -2.53 -20.29 1.55
CA ILE A 39 -2.54 -20.17 3.02
C ILE A 39 -3.96 -20.39 3.59
N ALA A 40 -5.00 -19.87 2.91
CA ALA A 40 -6.39 -20.04 3.34
C ALA A 40 -6.78 -21.53 3.33
N GLU A 41 -6.44 -22.25 2.26
CA GLU A 41 -6.74 -23.70 2.11
C GLU A 41 -5.91 -24.52 3.12
N GLU A 42 -4.60 -24.27 3.24
CA GLU A 42 -3.71 -25.00 4.17
C GLU A 42 -4.17 -24.85 5.64
N ARG A 43 -4.56 -23.63 6.05
CA ARG A 43 -5.00 -23.37 7.43
C ARG A 43 -6.47 -23.69 7.66
N LYS A 44 -7.17 -24.14 6.63
CA LYS A 44 -8.61 -24.41 6.66
C LYS A 44 -9.37 -23.20 7.19
N VAL A 45 -9.22 -22.09 6.46
CA VAL A 45 -9.91 -20.83 6.75
C VAL A 45 -11.39 -20.98 6.36
N ASP A 46 -12.28 -20.55 7.24
CA ASP A 46 -13.73 -20.65 7.01
C ASP A 46 -14.23 -19.53 6.09
N LEU A 47 -13.61 -18.33 6.16
CA LEU A 47 -14.09 -17.13 5.47
C LEU A 47 -12.93 -16.30 4.92
N LEU A 48 -13.01 -15.94 3.63
CA LEU A 48 -12.16 -14.94 2.97
C LEU A 48 -12.97 -13.66 2.76
N LEU A 49 -12.53 -12.56 3.36
CA LEU A 49 -13.11 -11.23 3.25
C LEU A 49 -12.26 -10.39 2.29
N VAL A 50 -12.88 -9.88 1.23
CA VAL A 50 -12.24 -8.99 0.26
C VAL A 50 -12.91 -7.63 0.36
N ALA A 51 -12.22 -6.69 1.00
CA ALA A 51 -12.74 -5.37 1.34
C ALA A 51 -12.44 -4.33 0.26
N GLY A 52 -12.85 -4.58 -0.99
CA GLY A 52 -12.73 -3.67 -2.11
C GLY A 52 -11.40 -3.72 -2.86
N ASP A 53 -11.39 -3.18 -4.06
CA ASP A 53 -10.24 -3.06 -4.96
C ASP A 53 -9.52 -4.40 -5.19
N LEU A 54 -10.32 -5.44 -5.44
CA LEU A 54 -9.77 -6.73 -5.85
C LEU A 54 -9.12 -6.64 -7.24
N PHE A 55 -9.75 -5.89 -8.15
CA PHE A 55 -9.22 -5.61 -9.47
C PHE A 55 -8.76 -4.16 -9.60
N HIS A 56 -7.81 -3.92 -10.50
CA HIS A 56 -7.31 -2.56 -10.75
C HIS A 56 -8.27 -1.71 -11.60
N ASN A 57 -9.16 -2.35 -12.34
CA ASN A 57 -10.26 -1.73 -13.09
C ASN A 57 -11.44 -2.69 -13.03
N ALA A 58 -12.63 -2.22 -13.37
CA ALA A 58 -13.82 -3.06 -13.48
C ALA A 58 -13.53 -4.29 -14.37
N PRO A 59 -13.67 -5.53 -13.85
CA PRO A 59 -13.28 -6.74 -14.57
C PRO A 59 -14.29 -7.12 -15.65
N GLY A 60 -13.78 -7.69 -16.75
CA GLY A 60 -14.59 -8.37 -17.73
C GLY A 60 -14.90 -9.83 -17.33
N VAL A 61 -15.72 -10.51 -18.13
CA VAL A 61 -16.10 -11.91 -17.88
C VAL A 61 -14.87 -12.83 -17.77
N THR A 62 -13.84 -12.61 -18.58
CA THR A 62 -12.61 -13.42 -18.58
C THR A 62 -11.84 -13.32 -17.26
N GLU A 63 -11.74 -12.11 -16.70
CA GLU A 63 -11.10 -11.88 -15.40
C GLU A 63 -11.91 -12.53 -14.28
N LEU A 64 -13.25 -12.44 -14.33
CA LEU A 64 -14.13 -13.10 -13.36
C LEU A 64 -14.06 -14.62 -13.45
N ASP A 65 -14.00 -15.22 -14.66
CA ASP A 65 -13.80 -16.66 -14.86
C ASP A 65 -12.46 -17.14 -14.27
N ARG A 66 -11.40 -16.36 -14.42
CA ARG A 66 -10.09 -16.65 -13.83
C ARG A 66 -10.15 -16.60 -12.31
N LEU A 67 -10.77 -15.55 -11.74
CA LEU A 67 -10.99 -15.42 -10.31
C LEU A 67 -11.78 -16.60 -9.76
N ASP A 68 -12.93 -16.94 -10.38
CA ASP A 68 -13.77 -18.05 -9.96
C ASP A 68 -13.02 -19.40 -9.96
N SER A 69 -12.21 -19.62 -11.00
CA SER A 69 -11.34 -20.80 -11.10
C SER A 69 -10.28 -20.86 -9.99
N ARG A 70 -9.78 -19.73 -9.53
CA ARG A 70 -8.82 -19.64 -8.41
C ARG A 70 -9.54 -19.90 -7.09
N LEU A 71 -10.67 -19.25 -6.85
CA LEU A 71 -11.46 -19.41 -5.63
C LEU A 71 -12.08 -20.81 -5.49
N ALA A 72 -12.35 -21.49 -6.60
CA ALA A 72 -12.82 -22.87 -6.60
C ALA A 72 -11.81 -23.88 -6.04
N LYS A 73 -10.54 -23.50 -5.87
CA LYS A 73 -9.53 -24.32 -5.17
C LYS A 73 -9.74 -24.36 -3.66
N LEU A 74 -10.46 -23.37 -3.13
CA LEU A 74 -10.80 -23.29 -1.70
C LEU A 74 -11.97 -24.22 -1.40
N THR A 75 -11.66 -25.38 -0.80
CA THR A 75 -12.65 -26.47 -0.62
C THR A 75 -13.67 -26.16 0.48
N ASN A 76 -13.29 -25.43 1.51
CA ASN A 76 -14.12 -25.16 2.67
C ASN A 76 -14.33 -23.65 2.96
N THR A 77 -13.61 -22.77 2.27
CA THR A 77 -13.66 -21.33 2.49
C THR A 77 -14.81 -20.70 1.72
N ARG A 78 -15.60 -19.88 2.39
CA ARG A 78 -16.58 -18.96 1.75
C ARG A 78 -15.87 -17.66 1.47
N THR A 79 -16.12 -17.08 0.32
CA THR A 79 -15.55 -15.78 -0.05
C THR A 79 -16.64 -14.73 -0.13
N VAL A 80 -16.45 -13.62 0.57
CA VAL A 80 -17.33 -12.44 0.46
C VAL A 80 -16.50 -11.27 -0.08
N ILE A 81 -16.99 -10.70 -1.17
CA ILE A 81 -16.33 -9.62 -1.90
C ILE A 81 -17.23 -8.39 -1.88
N ILE A 82 -16.66 -7.23 -1.65
CA ILE A 82 -17.22 -5.94 -2.02
C ILE A 82 -16.32 -5.28 -3.06
N ALA A 83 -16.88 -4.49 -3.95
CA ALA A 83 -16.12 -3.64 -4.86
C ALA A 83 -15.74 -2.32 -4.18
N GLY A 84 -14.57 -1.77 -4.53
CA GLY A 84 -14.07 -0.46 -4.11
C GLY A 84 -14.21 0.60 -5.19
N ASP A 85 -13.32 1.60 -5.16
CA ASP A 85 -13.32 2.74 -6.09
C ASP A 85 -12.71 2.41 -7.46
N SER A 86 -11.81 1.43 -7.53
CA SER A 86 -11.15 1.02 -8.77
C SER A 86 -11.94 -0.03 -9.55
N ASP A 87 -12.69 -0.90 -8.86
CA ASP A 87 -13.44 -2.01 -9.44
C ASP A 87 -14.95 -1.92 -9.19
N TYR A 88 -15.48 -0.70 -9.03
CA TYR A 88 -16.89 -0.45 -8.76
C TYR A 88 -17.82 -1.12 -9.80
N ILE A 89 -19.00 -1.50 -9.35
CA ILE A 89 -19.96 -2.30 -10.14
C ILE A 89 -20.97 -1.38 -10.82
N GLU A 90 -20.80 -1.13 -12.10
CA GLU A 90 -21.79 -0.44 -12.90
C GLU A 90 -22.99 -1.34 -13.19
N LYS A 91 -24.13 -0.70 -13.40
CA LYS A 91 -25.34 -1.40 -13.81
C LYS A 91 -25.13 -2.16 -15.12
N ASP A 92 -25.67 -3.38 -15.21
CA ASP A 92 -25.54 -4.30 -16.34
C ASP A 92 -24.09 -4.72 -16.65
N SER A 93 -23.14 -4.45 -15.72
CA SER A 93 -21.73 -4.86 -15.86
C SER A 93 -21.55 -6.37 -15.66
N PRO A 94 -20.43 -6.93 -16.13
CA PRO A 94 -20.10 -8.32 -15.83
C PRO A 94 -20.11 -8.64 -14.33
N SER A 95 -19.58 -7.77 -13.48
CA SER A 95 -19.53 -7.98 -12.02
C SER A 95 -20.91 -8.07 -11.36
N GLU A 96 -21.93 -7.34 -11.89
CA GLU A 96 -23.30 -7.40 -11.38
C GLU A 96 -24.01 -8.70 -11.74
N THR A 97 -23.73 -9.23 -12.94
CA THR A 97 -24.50 -10.34 -13.52
C THR A 97 -23.78 -11.69 -13.38
N TYR A 98 -22.50 -11.71 -13.05
CA TYR A 98 -21.69 -12.92 -12.95
C TYR A 98 -22.16 -13.83 -11.82
N LYS A 99 -22.25 -15.13 -12.13
CA LYS A 99 -22.61 -16.15 -11.13
C LYS A 99 -21.40 -17.05 -10.88
N PHE A 100 -20.82 -16.90 -9.71
CA PHE A 100 -19.73 -17.75 -9.27
C PHE A 100 -20.16 -19.21 -9.11
N LYS A 101 -19.31 -20.11 -9.52
CA LYS A 101 -19.43 -21.56 -9.28
C LYS A 101 -18.79 -21.97 -7.96
N SER A 102 -17.81 -21.18 -7.50
CA SER A 102 -17.18 -21.29 -6.19
C SER A 102 -18.11 -20.78 -5.07
N ASN A 103 -17.74 -21.02 -3.82
CA ASN A 103 -18.47 -20.50 -2.64
C ASN A 103 -18.24 -18.99 -2.45
N THR A 104 -18.53 -18.20 -3.47
CA THR A 104 -18.25 -16.77 -3.53
C THR A 104 -19.54 -15.96 -3.68
N VAL A 105 -19.64 -14.88 -2.89
CA VAL A 105 -20.71 -13.90 -2.94
C VAL A 105 -20.08 -12.52 -3.13
N ILE A 106 -20.54 -11.78 -4.13
CA ILE A 106 -20.34 -10.33 -4.21
C ILE A 106 -21.55 -9.66 -3.58
N LEU A 107 -21.33 -8.79 -2.60
CA LEU A 107 -22.43 -8.02 -2.00
C LEU A 107 -22.90 -6.94 -2.98
N PRO A 108 -24.22 -6.67 -3.06
CA PRO A 108 -24.81 -5.77 -4.04
C PRO A 108 -24.39 -4.32 -3.84
N VAL A 109 -24.71 -3.49 -4.85
CA VAL A 109 -24.43 -2.05 -4.87
C VAL A 109 -25.49 -1.28 -4.09
N GLY A 110 -25.07 -0.23 -3.40
CA GLY A 110 -25.92 0.88 -2.94
C GLY A 110 -26.55 0.72 -1.57
N GLU A 111 -26.88 -0.49 -1.15
CA GLU A 111 -27.50 -0.75 0.17
C GLU A 111 -26.79 -1.86 0.91
N PHE A 112 -26.70 -1.72 2.25
CA PHE A 112 -26.15 -2.79 3.09
C PHE A 112 -26.98 -4.06 2.92
N SER A 113 -26.30 -5.13 2.65
CA SER A 113 -26.89 -6.47 2.50
C SER A 113 -26.13 -7.48 3.35
N ASN A 114 -26.72 -8.64 3.56
CA ASN A 114 -26.22 -9.66 4.44
C ASN A 114 -25.94 -10.96 3.68
N ALA A 115 -24.76 -11.53 3.87
CA ALA A 115 -24.45 -12.91 3.50
C ALA A 115 -24.33 -13.75 4.78
N TYR A 116 -25.35 -14.60 5.03
CA TYR A 116 -25.35 -15.49 6.20
C TYR A 116 -24.91 -16.90 5.82
N PHE A 117 -23.95 -17.45 6.52
CA PHE A 117 -23.41 -18.79 6.38
C PHE A 117 -23.76 -19.62 7.62
N GLU A 118 -24.80 -20.44 7.51
CA GLU A 118 -25.38 -21.20 8.62
C GLU A 118 -24.36 -22.19 9.20
N ASP A 119 -23.58 -22.85 8.39
CA ASP A 119 -22.62 -23.88 8.79
C ASP A 119 -21.42 -23.36 9.60
N ILE A 120 -21.08 -22.10 9.48
CA ILE A 120 -20.08 -21.42 10.32
C ILE A 120 -20.71 -20.38 11.27
N ASN A 121 -22.04 -20.29 11.28
CA ASN A 121 -22.84 -19.35 12.08
C ASN A 121 -22.29 -17.90 12.01
N THR A 122 -22.12 -17.39 10.79
CA THR A 122 -21.49 -16.08 10.54
C THR A 122 -22.30 -15.27 9.55
N CYS A 123 -22.56 -14.02 9.88
CA CYS A 123 -23.18 -13.02 9.01
C CYS A 123 -22.18 -11.97 8.60
N VAL A 124 -22.01 -11.72 7.31
CA VAL A 124 -21.21 -10.63 6.76
C VAL A 124 -22.14 -9.58 6.18
N THR A 125 -22.08 -8.38 6.74
CA THR A 125 -22.87 -7.21 6.31
C THR A 125 -21.96 -6.27 5.55
N GLY A 126 -22.40 -5.73 4.41
CA GLY A 126 -21.62 -4.78 3.61
C GLY A 126 -22.34 -4.41 2.32
N PHE A 127 -21.71 -3.60 1.50
CA PHE A 127 -22.19 -3.27 0.15
C PHE A 127 -21.01 -2.98 -0.77
N SER A 128 -21.21 -3.10 -2.09
CA SER A 128 -20.21 -2.76 -3.10
C SER A 128 -20.41 -1.34 -3.60
N TYR A 129 -19.32 -0.68 -3.97
CA TYR A 129 -19.39 0.59 -4.69
C TYR A 129 -19.99 0.41 -6.08
N GLY A 130 -20.87 1.34 -6.48
CA GLY A 130 -21.47 1.43 -7.81
C GLY A 130 -20.95 2.63 -8.62
N GLN A 131 -20.05 3.40 -8.04
CA GLN A 131 -19.39 4.56 -8.64
C GLN A 131 -18.06 4.81 -7.93
N GLU A 132 -17.17 5.56 -8.58
CA GLU A 132 -15.81 5.83 -8.07
C GLU A 132 -15.79 6.52 -6.69
N LYS A 133 -16.72 7.45 -6.44
CA LYS A 133 -16.72 8.27 -5.23
C LYS A 133 -18.05 8.25 -4.49
N TYR A 134 -17.95 8.22 -3.17
CA TYR A 134 -19.08 8.36 -2.26
C TYR A 134 -18.71 9.37 -1.17
N THR A 135 -19.55 10.39 -0.98
CA THR A 135 -19.37 11.46 0.03
C THR A 135 -20.27 11.27 1.24
N GLU A 136 -21.17 10.28 1.18
CA GLU A 136 -22.09 9.96 2.26
C GLU A 136 -21.37 9.30 3.43
N ASP A 137 -21.86 9.54 4.64
CA ASP A 137 -21.47 8.81 5.84
C ASP A 137 -22.26 7.51 5.93
N PHE A 138 -21.56 6.39 5.90
CA PHE A 138 -22.16 5.05 5.98
C PHE A 138 -22.13 4.45 7.38
N SER A 139 -21.70 5.19 8.41
CA SER A 139 -21.65 4.67 9.78
C SER A 139 -22.99 4.78 10.50
N GLU A 140 -23.87 5.72 10.11
CA GLU A 140 -25.10 6.02 10.82
C GLU A 140 -26.13 4.86 10.78
N GLY A 141 -26.55 4.41 11.95
CA GLY A 141 -27.66 3.45 12.11
C GLY A 141 -27.34 2.01 11.70
N ILE A 142 -26.09 1.70 11.37
CA ILE A 142 -25.70 0.32 11.03
C ILE A 142 -25.60 -0.55 12.27
N ALA A 143 -26.18 -1.75 12.22
CA ALA A 143 -26.17 -2.72 13.31
C ALA A 143 -26.13 -4.16 12.79
N PRO A 144 -25.62 -5.11 13.60
CA PRO A 144 -25.69 -6.54 13.31
C PRO A 144 -27.11 -7.03 13.11
N GLN A 145 -27.30 -7.89 12.10
CA GLN A 145 -28.63 -8.37 11.72
C GLN A 145 -28.96 -9.78 12.24
N MET A 146 -27.95 -10.53 12.72
CA MET A 146 -28.13 -11.92 13.15
C MET A 146 -27.70 -12.11 14.59
N GLU A 147 -28.70 -12.20 15.50
CA GLU A 147 -28.46 -12.48 16.90
C GLU A 147 -27.88 -13.90 17.08
N GLY A 148 -26.85 -14.03 17.93
CA GLY A 148 -26.20 -15.32 18.22
C GLY A 148 -25.23 -15.82 17.14
N ALA A 149 -25.08 -15.10 16.01
CA ALA A 149 -24.05 -15.36 15.02
C ALA A 149 -22.81 -14.47 15.22
N ALA A 150 -21.69 -14.84 14.65
CA ALA A 150 -20.58 -13.91 14.47
C ALA A 150 -20.96 -12.88 13.39
N ASN A 151 -20.97 -11.60 13.75
CA ASN A 151 -21.34 -10.53 12.83
C ASN A 151 -20.12 -9.74 12.39
N ILE A 152 -19.86 -9.72 11.08
CA ILE A 152 -18.74 -9.01 10.47
C ILE A 152 -19.28 -7.88 9.59
N LEU A 153 -18.74 -6.69 9.74
CA LEU A 153 -18.97 -5.59 8.82
C LEU A 153 -17.83 -5.52 7.82
N LEU A 154 -18.15 -5.48 6.53
CA LEU A 154 -17.21 -5.40 5.42
C LEU A 154 -17.45 -4.08 4.69
N MET A 155 -16.49 -3.14 4.73
CA MET A 155 -16.62 -1.80 4.17
C MET A 155 -15.38 -1.37 3.42
N TYR A 156 -15.56 -0.51 2.42
CA TYR A 156 -14.49 0.16 1.69
C TYR A 156 -14.62 1.68 1.89
N GLY A 157 -13.48 2.38 2.13
CA GLY A 157 -13.44 3.82 2.27
C GLY A 157 -12.81 4.30 3.59
N GLY A 158 -13.15 5.52 3.99
CA GLY A 158 -12.69 6.13 5.25
C GLY A 158 -12.13 7.54 5.11
N ASP A 159 -12.36 8.24 4.01
CA ASP A 159 -12.11 9.69 3.86
C ASP A 159 -13.34 10.41 3.27
N GLU A 160 -13.22 11.73 3.10
CA GLU A 160 -14.34 12.59 2.66
C GLU A 160 -14.84 12.31 1.23
N GLU A 161 -14.03 11.69 0.37
CA GLU A 161 -14.38 11.37 -1.02
C GLU A 161 -14.76 9.89 -1.23
N HIS A 162 -14.39 9.02 -0.28
CA HIS A 162 -14.57 7.57 -0.38
C HIS A 162 -15.25 7.02 0.88
N GLY A 163 -16.49 7.46 1.13
CA GLY A 163 -17.30 7.01 2.26
C GLY A 163 -16.71 7.42 3.60
N ALA A 164 -17.10 8.57 4.10
CA ALA A 164 -16.72 9.00 5.44
C ALA A 164 -17.30 8.03 6.48
N PHE A 165 -16.49 7.69 7.49
CA PHE A 165 -16.91 6.86 8.61
C PHE A 165 -16.67 7.56 9.93
N ASP A 166 -17.65 7.61 10.81
CA ASP A 166 -17.38 7.80 12.23
C ASP A 166 -16.90 6.48 12.84
N PHE A 167 -15.59 6.36 13.04
CA PHE A 167 -14.98 5.14 13.59
C PHE A 167 -15.45 4.81 15.00
N ARG A 168 -15.96 5.78 15.77
CA ARG A 168 -16.49 5.54 17.11
C ARG A 168 -17.87 4.94 16.99
N GLU A 169 -18.71 5.48 16.13
CA GLU A 169 -20.03 4.95 15.86
C GLU A 169 -19.97 3.51 15.35
N LEU A 170 -19.10 3.24 14.36
CA LEU A 170 -18.84 1.88 13.89
C LEU A 170 -18.35 0.96 15.00
N ALA A 171 -17.49 1.47 15.90
CA ALA A 171 -16.97 0.68 17.03
C ALA A 171 -18.07 0.24 17.99
N ASP A 172 -19.06 1.10 18.20
CA ASP A 172 -20.18 0.88 19.13
C ASP A 172 -21.37 0.17 18.46
N ALA A 173 -21.35 -0.01 17.14
CA ALA A 173 -22.43 -0.64 16.37
C ALA A 173 -22.68 -2.12 16.68
N GLY A 174 -21.81 -2.79 17.45
CA GLY A 174 -22.05 -4.16 17.95
C GLY A 174 -21.46 -5.29 17.10
N PHE A 175 -20.75 -5.02 16.00
CA PHE A 175 -20.09 -6.05 15.19
C PHE A 175 -18.91 -6.67 15.93
N ASP A 176 -18.67 -7.98 15.72
CA ASP A 176 -17.52 -8.71 16.27
C ASP A 176 -16.21 -8.34 15.59
N TYR A 177 -16.26 -8.03 14.28
CA TYR A 177 -15.13 -7.55 13.49
C TYR A 177 -15.59 -6.60 12.38
N ILE A 178 -14.79 -5.56 12.14
CA ILE A 178 -15.01 -4.58 11.07
C ILE A 178 -13.81 -4.64 10.13
N ALA A 179 -14.03 -5.20 8.96
CA ALA A 179 -13.05 -5.38 7.91
C ALA A 179 -13.10 -4.17 6.96
N LEU A 180 -12.08 -3.33 6.99
CA LEU A 180 -12.00 -2.10 6.20
C LEU A 180 -11.02 -2.25 5.03
N GLY A 181 -11.37 -1.77 3.83
CA GLY A 181 -10.48 -1.57 2.69
C GLY A 181 -10.31 -0.09 2.34
N TYR A 182 -9.40 0.23 1.40
CA TYR A 182 -9.02 1.57 0.92
C TYR A 182 -7.59 1.98 1.29
N LEU A 183 -7.17 1.80 2.55
CA LEU A 183 -5.82 2.18 2.95
C LEU A 183 -4.81 1.10 2.55
N ARG A 184 -3.88 1.45 1.66
CA ARG A 184 -2.81 0.52 1.20
C ARG A 184 -1.78 0.17 2.25
N LYS A 185 -1.75 0.89 3.38
CA LYS A 185 -0.88 0.58 4.54
C LYS A 185 -1.70 -0.04 5.66
N PRO A 186 -1.18 -1.11 6.31
CA PRO A 186 -1.90 -1.74 7.40
C PRO A 186 -2.11 -0.78 8.57
N LYS A 187 -3.34 -0.75 9.10
CA LYS A 187 -3.68 0.12 10.22
C LYS A 187 -4.72 -0.54 11.11
N HIS A 188 -4.38 -0.74 12.37
CA HIS A 188 -5.35 -1.12 13.40
C HIS A 188 -6.05 0.13 13.92
N MET A 189 -7.33 0.29 13.62
CA MET A 189 -8.16 1.37 14.16
C MET A 189 -8.55 1.06 15.60
N ILE A 190 -9.01 -0.19 15.83
CA ILE A 190 -9.29 -0.72 17.17
C ILE A 190 -8.72 -2.13 17.25
N LYS A 191 -7.93 -2.40 18.28
CA LYS A 191 -7.28 -3.69 18.47
C LYS A 191 -8.31 -4.84 18.43
N ASN A 192 -8.06 -5.84 17.62
CA ASN A 192 -8.89 -7.03 17.43
C ASN A 192 -10.32 -6.78 16.95
N LYS A 193 -10.71 -5.55 16.65
CA LYS A 193 -12.10 -5.22 16.29
C LYS A 193 -12.21 -4.54 14.92
N MET A 194 -11.31 -3.59 14.59
CA MET A 194 -11.42 -2.79 13.37
C MET A 194 -10.05 -2.54 12.77
N ALA A 195 -9.84 -2.90 11.50
CA ALA A 195 -8.54 -2.74 10.87
C ALA A 195 -8.63 -2.64 9.34
N TYR A 196 -7.64 -1.96 8.77
CA TYR A 196 -7.24 -2.05 7.37
C TYR A 196 -6.08 -3.02 7.23
N PRO A 197 -6.11 -4.01 6.34
CA PRO A 197 -5.01 -4.95 6.11
C PRO A 197 -3.86 -4.32 5.36
N GLY A 198 -4.13 -3.27 4.57
CA GLY A 198 -3.26 -2.76 3.52
C GLY A 198 -3.29 -3.63 2.27
N SER A 199 -2.67 -3.16 1.19
CA SER A 199 -2.50 -3.98 -0.01
C SER A 199 -1.56 -5.16 0.24
N PRO A 200 -1.80 -6.36 -0.32
CA PRO A 200 -0.92 -7.52 -0.17
C PRO A 200 0.47 -7.33 -0.82
N GLU A 201 0.52 -6.59 -1.91
CA GLU A 201 1.73 -6.12 -2.57
C GLU A 201 1.78 -4.58 -2.60
N PRO A 202 2.96 -3.95 -2.51
CA PRO A 202 3.05 -2.52 -2.72
C PRO A 202 2.77 -2.19 -4.20
N LEU A 203 1.93 -1.22 -4.47
CA LEU A 203 1.46 -0.89 -5.82
C LEU A 203 2.27 0.23 -6.47
N SER A 204 3.05 0.97 -5.68
CA SER A 204 3.89 2.07 -6.14
C SER A 204 5.07 2.33 -5.20
N HIS A 205 6.02 3.16 -5.65
CA HIS A 205 7.15 3.62 -4.83
C HIS A 205 6.73 4.43 -3.58
N ARG A 206 5.47 4.82 -3.46
CA ARG A 206 4.90 5.51 -2.27
C ARG A 206 4.46 4.52 -1.20
N ASP A 207 4.21 3.28 -1.59
CA ASP A 207 3.75 2.21 -0.70
C ASP A 207 4.95 1.52 -0.04
N THR A 208 5.66 2.30 0.78
CA THR A 208 6.84 1.82 1.50
C THR A 208 6.46 1.02 2.73
N GLY A 209 7.30 0.07 3.11
CA GLY A 209 7.10 -0.75 4.29
C GLY A 209 6.66 -2.17 3.96
N ARG A 210 6.03 -2.82 4.94
CA ARG A 210 5.60 -4.21 4.82
C ARG A 210 4.17 -4.30 4.30
N HIS A 211 3.92 -5.22 3.38
CA HIS A 211 2.63 -5.48 2.75
C HIS A 211 2.17 -6.92 3.01
N GLY A 212 0.86 -7.12 3.15
CA GLY A 212 0.33 -8.42 3.54
C GLY A 212 -1.19 -8.41 3.77
N PHE A 213 -1.63 -9.22 4.71
CA PHE A 213 -3.04 -9.45 5.00
C PHE A 213 -3.28 -9.63 6.50
N ILE A 214 -4.54 -9.64 6.91
CA ILE A 214 -4.94 -9.99 8.27
C ILE A 214 -5.46 -11.42 8.30
N TYR A 215 -4.91 -12.22 9.21
CA TYR A 215 -5.48 -13.50 9.64
C TYR A 215 -6.20 -13.29 10.96
N GLY A 216 -7.44 -13.76 11.06
CA GLY A 216 -8.26 -13.59 12.24
C GLY A 216 -8.98 -14.86 12.65
N GLN A 217 -9.41 -14.87 13.91
CA GLN A 217 -10.24 -15.94 14.48
C GLN A 217 -11.25 -15.33 15.45
N THR A 218 -12.50 -15.76 15.32
CA THR A 218 -13.57 -15.43 16.27
C THR A 218 -14.03 -16.69 16.99
N ILE A 219 -13.96 -16.70 18.32
CA ILE A 219 -14.37 -17.79 19.19
C ILE A 219 -15.25 -17.22 20.30
N HIS A 220 -16.48 -17.70 20.43
CA HIS A 220 -17.42 -17.23 21.46
C HIS A 220 -17.59 -15.70 21.53
N GLY A 221 -17.65 -15.03 20.37
CA GLY A 221 -17.77 -13.56 20.29
C GLY A 221 -16.46 -12.79 20.50
N GLU A 222 -15.36 -13.46 20.86
CA GLU A 222 -14.05 -12.82 20.96
C GLU A 222 -13.27 -12.95 19.65
N THR A 223 -12.94 -11.82 19.02
CA THR A 223 -12.10 -11.78 17.82
C THR A 223 -10.65 -11.50 18.18
N ARG A 224 -9.75 -12.22 17.54
CA ARG A 224 -8.30 -11.98 17.59
C ARG A 224 -7.76 -11.93 16.17
N ILE A 225 -7.01 -10.88 15.87
CA ILE A 225 -6.41 -10.69 14.55
C ILE A 225 -4.88 -10.58 14.65
N LYS A 226 -4.22 -11.05 13.61
CA LYS A 226 -2.78 -10.93 13.41
C LYS A 226 -2.52 -10.50 11.98
N TRP A 227 -1.76 -9.43 11.83
CA TRP A 227 -1.26 -9.03 10.51
C TRP A 227 -0.08 -9.92 10.10
N GLU A 228 -0.08 -10.42 8.86
CA GLU A 228 0.97 -11.27 8.30
C GLU A 228 1.48 -10.71 6.97
N SER A 229 2.81 -10.73 6.80
CA SER A 229 3.45 -10.27 5.56
C SER A 229 3.28 -11.29 4.45
N ALA A 230 2.92 -10.82 3.26
CA ALA A 230 2.76 -11.66 2.07
C ALA A 230 3.66 -11.23 0.91
N ALA A 231 3.93 -9.93 0.78
CA ALA A 231 4.61 -9.33 -0.36
C ALA A 231 5.93 -9.98 -0.73
N CYS A 232 6.17 -10.09 -2.04
CA CYS A 232 7.41 -10.61 -2.62
C CYS A 232 8.58 -9.65 -2.41
N ARG A 233 8.31 -8.31 -2.40
CA ARG A 233 9.34 -7.28 -2.22
C ARG A 233 8.79 -6.02 -1.55
N SER A 234 9.68 -5.08 -1.26
CA SER A 234 9.33 -3.79 -0.69
C SER A 234 9.93 -2.65 -1.51
N TYR A 235 9.27 -1.49 -1.51
CA TYR A 235 9.91 -0.23 -1.91
C TYR A 235 10.60 0.38 -0.68
N ILE A 236 11.88 0.73 -0.85
CA ILE A 236 12.72 1.20 0.24
C ILE A 236 13.33 2.55 -0.11
N ASN A 237 13.09 3.55 0.73
CA ASN A 237 13.79 4.83 0.66
C ASN A 237 15.14 4.69 1.39
N LEU A 238 16.23 4.59 0.63
CA LEU A 238 17.59 4.47 1.16
C LEU A 238 18.24 5.86 1.24
N GLY A 239 18.22 6.45 2.42
CA GLY A 239 18.90 7.72 2.71
C GLY A 239 20.39 7.50 3.01
N LEU A 240 21.26 8.25 2.34
CA LEU A 240 22.70 8.20 2.51
C LEU A 240 23.26 9.60 2.72
N GLU A 241 24.09 9.74 3.73
CA GLU A 241 24.84 10.97 3.99
C GLU A 241 26.19 10.91 3.27
N ILE A 242 26.39 11.82 2.33
CA ILE A 242 27.58 11.93 1.50
C ILE A 242 28.54 12.94 2.15
N LYS A 243 29.83 12.61 2.15
CA LYS A 243 30.89 13.47 2.64
C LYS A 243 31.72 14.02 1.48
N PRO A 244 32.31 15.23 1.62
CA PRO A 244 33.07 15.89 0.56
C PRO A 244 34.21 15.06 -0.03
N GLU A 245 34.82 14.21 0.80
CA GLU A 245 35.94 13.35 0.42
C GLU A 245 35.55 12.11 -0.36
N TYR A 246 34.25 11.81 -0.51
CA TYR A 246 33.81 10.63 -1.23
C TYR A 246 33.91 10.83 -2.74
N SER A 247 34.55 9.88 -3.42
CA SER A 247 34.50 9.77 -4.89
C SER A 247 33.20 9.10 -5.32
N SER A 248 32.80 9.27 -6.60
CA SER A 248 31.63 8.59 -7.19
C SER A 248 31.66 7.08 -6.96
N MET A 249 32.83 6.44 -7.14
CA MET A 249 33.01 5.00 -6.90
C MET A 249 32.79 4.61 -5.43
N GLN A 250 33.21 5.44 -4.47
CA GLN A 250 32.96 5.17 -3.05
C GLN A 250 31.48 5.27 -2.71
N ILE A 251 30.78 6.24 -3.28
CA ILE A 251 29.33 6.38 -3.12
C ILE A 251 28.61 5.17 -3.71
N GLU A 252 28.94 4.76 -4.94
CA GLU A 252 28.40 3.54 -5.56
C GLU A 252 28.61 2.30 -4.69
N ASN A 253 29.82 2.12 -4.16
CA ASN A 253 30.13 0.98 -3.29
C ASN A 253 29.33 0.99 -1.97
N VAL A 254 29.09 2.17 -1.40
CA VAL A 254 28.26 2.31 -0.20
C VAL A 254 26.80 1.95 -0.52
N ILE A 255 26.27 2.46 -1.63
CA ILE A 255 24.90 2.12 -2.09
C ILE A 255 24.79 0.61 -2.30
N ALA A 256 25.67 0.01 -3.10
CA ALA A 256 25.66 -1.42 -3.40
C ALA A 256 25.67 -2.27 -2.11
N LYS A 257 26.57 -1.96 -1.17
CA LYS A 257 26.65 -2.67 0.11
C LYS A 257 25.37 -2.56 0.95
N GLN A 258 24.70 -1.40 0.93
CA GLN A 258 23.44 -1.24 1.65
C GLN A 258 22.32 -2.03 0.98
N ILE A 259 22.23 -2.00 -0.34
CA ILE A 259 21.26 -2.79 -1.10
C ILE A 259 21.48 -4.29 -0.84
N ASP A 260 22.74 -4.78 -0.95
CA ASP A 260 23.05 -6.19 -0.69
C ASP A 260 22.68 -6.63 0.74
N LYS A 261 22.80 -5.73 1.71
CA LYS A 261 22.41 -5.99 3.11
C LYS A 261 20.90 -6.00 3.31
N MET A 262 20.15 -5.15 2.58
CA MET A 262 18.71 -4.97 2.75
C MET A 262 17.87 -5.87 1.84
N GLY A 263 18.50 -6.53 0.87
CA GLY A 263 17.87 -7.46 -0.09
C GLY A 263 17.85 -6.91 -1.52
N ARG A 264 18.52 -7.63 -2.42
CA ARG A 264 18.62 -7.26 -3.85
C ARG A 264 17.28 -7.36 -4.60
N GLU A 265 16.34 -8.09 -4.04
CA GLU A 265 14.99 -8.29 -4.56
C GLU A 265 14.11 -7.04 -4.41
N ASN A 266 14.47 -6.12 -3.51
CA ASN A 266 13.69 -4.92 -3.24
C ASN A 266 13.92 -3.82 -4.29
N ILE A 267 13.00 -2.87 -4.35
CA ILE A 267 13.09 -1.69 -5.22
C ILE A 267 13.48 -0.48 -4.37
N TYR A 268 14.50 0.23 -4.81
CA TYR A 268 15.11 1.30 -4.02
C TYR A 268 14.88 2.68 -4.62
N ARG A 269 14.59 3.65 -3.76
CA ARG A 269 14.73 5.07 -4.04
C ARG A 269 15.92 5.56 -3.24
N ILE A 270 16.99 5.99 -3.92
CA ILE A 270 18.20 6.48 -3.28
C ILE A 270 18.04 7.97 -2.99
N ILE A 271 18.29 8.40 -1.77
CA ILE A 271 18.21 9.80 -1.34
C ILE A 271 19.57 10.21 -0.79
N LEU A 272 20.33 10.96 -1.58
CA LEU A 272 21.63 11.48 -1.17
C LEU A 272 21.44 12.79 -0.42
N LYS A 273 22.15 12.96 0.69
CA LYS A 273 22.17 14.17 1.52
C LYS A 273 23.62 14.51 1.92
N GLY A 274 23.82 15.67 2.49
CA GLY A 274 25.14 16.12 2.96
C GLY A 274 25.89 16.93 1.92
N GLN A 275 27.22 16.77 1.85
CA GLN A 275 28.07 17.56 0.96
C GLN A 275 28.84 16.64 0.01
N LYS A 276 28.97 17.05 -1.25
CA LYS A 276 29.77 16.34 -2.25
C LYS A 276 30.85 17.21 -2.85
N GLY A 277 31.97 16.60 -3.23
CA GLY A 277 33.03 17.26 -4.00
C GLY A 277 32.53 17.73 -5.39
N ARG A 278 33.14 18.77 -5.95
CA ARG A 278 32.72 19.38 -7.22
C ARG A 278 32.71 18.43 -8.42
N ASN A 279 33.56 17.41 -8.41
CA ASN A 279 33.75 16.46 -9.52
C ASN A 279 33.02 15.11 -9.29
N VAL A 280 32.11 15.04 -8.32
CA VAL A 280 31.36 13.82 -8.02
C VAL A 280 30.16 13.71 -8.95
N ASP A 281 30.19 12.68 -9.78
CA ASP A 281 29.04 12.28 -10.60
C ASP A 281 28.09 11.38 -9.78
N THR A 282 26.81 11.66 -9.86
CA THR A 282 25.72 10.94 -9.17
C THR A 282 24.73 10.30 -10.13
N THR A 283 25.12 10.06 -11.38
CA THR A 283 24.27 9.37 -12.38
C THR A 283 24.14 7.87 -12.14
N PHE A 284 25.20 7.23 -11.59
CA PHE A 284 25.21 5.82 -11.16
C PHE A 284 24.71 4.81 -12.20
N GLU A 285 25.05 4.97 -13.47
CA GLU A 285 24.59 4.10 -14.58
C GLU A 285 24.80 2.60 -14.29
N LYS A 286 25.94 2.24 -13.69
CA LYS A 286 26.25 0.86 -13.33
C LYS A 286 25.26 0.31 -12.30
N LEU A 287 25.00 1.07 -11.23
CA LEU A 287 24.05 0.66 -10.19
C LEU A 287 22.63 0.52 -10.75
N LEU A 288 22.21 1.44 -11.63
CA LEU A 288 20.91 1.39 -12.28
C LEU A 288 20.75 0.14 -13.19
N SER A 289 21.85 -0.40 -13.71
CA SER A 289 21.83 -1.62 -14.51
C SER A 289 21.85 -2.92 -13.68
N GLU A 290 22.39 -2.87 -12.45
CA GLU A 290 22.58 -4.06 -11.60
C GLU A 290 21.47 -4.24 -10.56
N TYR A 291 20.81 -3.15 -10.16
CA TYR A 291 19.81 -3.14 -9.08
C TYR A 291 18.48 -2.50 -9.53
N MET A 292 17.40 -2.88 -8.88
CA MET A 292 16.10 -2.23 -9.09
C MET A 292 16.06 -0.88 -8.37
N ILE A 293 16.62 0.15 -8.98
CA ILE A 293 16.60 1.52 -8.47
C ILE A 293 15.55 2.31 -9.23
N TYR A 294 14.48 2.67 -8.52
CA TYR A 294 13.37 3.42 -9.08
C TYR A 294 13.78 4.86 -9.44
N ASP A 295 14.49 5.50 -8.51
CA ASP A 295 14.88 6.91 -8.62
C ASP A 295 16.10 7.22 -7.74
N VAL A 296 16.89 8.22 -8.15
CA VAL A 296 17.99 8.79 -7.36
C VAL A 296 17.72 10.28 -7.14
N VAL A 297 17.48 10.64 -5.91
CA VAL A 297 17.25 12.03 -5.47
C VAL A 297 18.53 12.59 -4.88
N ASP A 298 19.16 13.51 -5.57
CA ASP A 298 20.38 14.18 -5.11
C ASP A 298 20.02 15.48 -4.39
N ASN A 299 19.97 15.41 -3.07
CA ASN A 299 19.80 16.57 -2.17
C ASN A 299 21.13 17.00 -1.53
N THR A 300 22.26 16.65 -2.15
CA THR A 300 23.58 17.08 -1.65
C THR A 300 23.85 18.54 -2.03
N MET A 301 24.63 19.22 -1.20
CA MET A 301 25.22 20.51 -1.53
C MET A 301 26.67 20.31 -1.97
N PHE A 302 27.19 21.20 -2.81
CA PHE A 302 28.63 21.19 -3.08
C PHE A 302 29.40 21.67 -1.86
N ASP A 303 30.53 21.02 -1.58
CA ASP A 303 31.49 21.52 -0.61
C ASP A 303 32.18 22.76 -1.19
N TYR A 304 31.74 23.91 -0.76
CA TYR A 304 32.38 25.18 -1.06
C TYR A 304 33.36 25.51 0.07
N ASN A 305 34.63 25.16 -0.16
CA ASN A 305 35.68 25.70 0.70
C ASN A 305 35.74 27.23 0.49
N LYS A 306 35.21 27.96 1.48
CA LYS A 306 35.06 29.41 1.47
C LYS A 306 36.38 30.13 1.18
N ASP A 307 37.49 29.63 1.78
CA ASP A 307 38.82 30.22 1.63
C ASP A 307 39.36 30.02 0.20
N SER A 308 39.08 28.85 -0.41
CA SER A 308 39.42 28.59 -1.81
C SER A 308 38.58 29.45 -2.75
N LEU A 309 37.26 29.58 -2.50
CA LEU A 309 36.39 30.45 -3.29
C LEU A 309 36.79 31.93 -3.21
N MET A 310 37.20 32.41 -2.02
CA MET A 310 37.70 33.77 -1.85
C MET A 310 38.99 33.98 -2.63
N LYS A 311 39.94 33.03 -2.54
CA LYS A 311 41.23 33.10 -3.23
C LYS A 311 41.10 33.05 -4.75
N ASP A 312 40.24 32.16 -5.27
CA ASP A 312 40.00 31.97 -6.71
C ASP A 312 39.25 33.17 -7.33
N ASN A 313 38.56 33.97 -6.51
CA ASN A 313 37.74 35.09 -6.93
C ASN A 313 38.15 36.44 -6.34
N GLU A 314 39.32 36.56 -5.80
CA GLU A 314 39.82 37.74 -5.06
C GLU A 314 39.66 39.06 -5.84
N HIS A 315 39.69 39.01 -7.16
CA HIS A 315 39.66 40.20 -8.03
C HIS A 315 38.31 40.40 -8.78
N ASN A 316 37.28 39.61 -8.46
CA ASN A 316 35.96 39.74 -9.13
C ASN A 316 34.82 40.03 -8.15
N VAL A 317 33.60 40.24 -8.72
CA VAL A 317 32.40 40.55 -7.94
C VAL A 317 32.03 39.44 -6.93
N LEU A 318 32.28 38.18 -7.27
CA LEU A 318 32.00 37.05 -6.41
C LEU A 318 32.87 37.05 -5.14
N GLY A 319 34.16 37.32 -5.28
CA GLY A 319 35.07 37.41 -4.14
C GLY A 319 34.70 38.54 -3.19
N ARG A 320 34.29 39.72 -3.71
CA ARG A 320 33.77 40.82 -2.90
C ARG A 320 32.51 40.46 -2.16
N PHE A 321 31.59 39.79 -2.84
CA PHE A 321 30.34 39.31 -2.24
C PHE A 321 30.57 38.29 -1.12
N ILE A 322 31.47 37.32 -1.33
CA ILE A 322 31.84 36.33 -0.32
C ILE A 322 32.51 37.00 0.89
N ALA A 323 33.37 38.01 0.67
CA ALA A 323 34.01 38.78 1.74
C ALA A 323 32.96 39.55 2.58
N GLU A 324 32.04 40.25 1.95
CA GLU A 324 30.94 40.96 2.64
C GLU A 324 30.02 40.03 3.44
N LEU A 325 29.75 38.84 2.90
CA LEU A 325 28.95 37.82 3.61
C LEU A 325 29.70 37.22 4.81
N SER A 326 31.04 37.31 4.79
CA SER A 326 31.88 36.80 5.88
C SER A 326 31.95 37.73 7.08
N ASP A 327 31.84 39.04 6.84
CA ASP A 327 31.84 40.05 7.89
C ASP A 327 30.49 40.22 8.62
N LYS A 328 29.40 39.72 8.00
CA LYS A 328 28.08 39.68 8.62
C LYS A 328 27.85 38.27 9.07
N ASP A 329 27.73 38.00 10.38
CA ASP A 329 27.26 36.73 10.95
C ASP A 329 25.98 36.31 10.19
N CYS A 330 26.13 35.29 9.36
CA CYS A 330 25.34 35.18 8.14
C CYS A 330 23.94 34.64 8.39
N LEU A 331 22.91 35.49 8.19
CA LEU A 331 21.50 35.17 8.09
C LEU A 331 21.13 34.20 6.93
N LEU A 332 22.08 33.70 6.15
CA LEU A 332 21.83 32.76 5.03
C LEU A 332 21.35 31.36 5.47
N TYR A 333 21.50 31.01 6.74
CA TYR A 333 21.03 29.72 7.29
C TYR A 333 19.65 29.81 7.98
N THR A 334 19.05 30.99 8.07
CA THR A 334 17.80 31.20 8.79
C THR A 334 16.61 31.63 7.90
N SER A 335 16.79 31.69 6.60
CA SER A 335 15.67 31.95 5.70
C SER A 335 14.96 30.64 5.37
N PRO A 336 13.68 30.47 5.73
CA PRO A 336 12.93 29.28 5.34
C PRO A 336 12.87 29.20 3.81
N SER A 337 13.02 28.00 3.30
CA SER A 337 12.83 27.72 1.88
C SER A 337 11.43 28.16 1.43
N PRO A 338 11.25 28.75 0.24
CA PRO A 338 9.91 29.08 -0.30
C PRO A 338 8.96 27.87 -0.44
N ARG A 339 9.42 26.67 -0.05
CA ARG A 339 8.63 25.43 -0.05
C ARG A 339 8.05 25.07 1.33
N ASP A 340 8.34 25.88 2.36
CA ASP A 340 7.86 25.65 3.73
C ASP A 340 6.77 26.65 4.12
N ALA A 341 6.16 27.34 3.13
CA ALA A 341 5.02 28.25 3.29
C ALA A 341 3.78 27.68 2.60
#